data_ff0d7f13bc780eb1ee481f35972af150
#
_entry.id   ff0d7f13bc780eb1ee481f35972af150
#
_cell.length_a   1.000
_cell.length_b   1.000
_cell.length_c   1.000
_cell.angle_alpha   90.00
_cell.angle_beta   90.00
_cell.angle_gamma   90.00
#
_symmetry.space_group_name_H-M   'P 1'
#
loop_
_entity.id
_entity.type
_entity.pdbx_description
1 polymer ?
#
loop_
_entity_poly.entity_id
_entity_poly.type
_entity_poly.pdbx_seq_one_letter_code
_entity_poly.pdbx_strand_id
1 'polypeptide(L)'
;MAQELRNITISAPGFLGINTQDSPIGLNPAYASVADNCVIDQLGRVGARKGYELLTTNGPAVLGTSDGICCILEFISRANVTTVFSAGNNKIFTGITTLVEVTLPVGYIITENDWKMISFNNNVYFFQVGHAPLISTAGSTTLTELTSSGSNVPPAAAEAIAGFGRLWAADTATNKYTVYWSSLLDGADWHGGSAGSIDLTTVWPNGYDEVVAMSEHNGFLLVFGKKNILVFSGAESPNASLTLEDTIEGTGCIARDSIQSTGTDLIFLSTRGLMSLQRIIQEKSLPLNDISSNIRTDLLASLTQEIQANGHRKAIKGVYSPVDAFYLLAFPESQVVYCFDVRAPLENGSFRVTTWSAVNPRGFSVFADDSLYIGRVNGIVKYDGYLDNEVQYQMRYFSNPTDFDTAANLKFLKKFNLTIIGGQSTQTTLNWGYDYTSSFQKQEFTFGSSSIAEYGLTEYNTDGEYSASIIIQTPKVNSTGNGSVVTVGIEAQINNASFSIQKIDIHALLGRLI
;
A
#
# COMPACT_ATOMS: atom_id res chain seq x y z
N MET A 1 -4.68 -53.47 -8.46
CA MET A 1 -4.26 -52.28 -9.21
C MET A 1 -3.29 -51.52 -8.34
N ALA A 2 -2.15 -51.13 -8.88
CA ALA A 2 -1.20 -50.27 -8.17
C ALA A 2 -1.90 -48.92 -7.89
N GLN A 3 -1.82 -48.44 -6.66
CA GLN A 3 -2.32 -47.11 -6.32
C GLN A 3 -1.43 -46.06 -7.02
N GLU A 4 -2.04 -45.14 -7.74
CA GLU A 4 -1.32 -44.08 -8.45
C GLU A 4 -0.86 -42.99 -7.46
N LEU A 5 0.43 -42.70 -7.46
CA LEU A 5 1.00 -41.59 -6.71
C LEU A 5 0.82 -40.30 -7.53
N ARG A 6 0.17 -39.31 -6.95
CA ARG A 6 0.05 -37.96 -7.51
C ARG A 6 0.86 -36.98 -6.68
N ASN A 7 1.41 -35.99 -7.37
CA ASN A 7 2.20 -34.95 -6.75
C ASN A 7 1.74 -33.59 -7.29
N ILE A 8 1.53 -32.64 -6.39
CA ILE A 8 1.34 -31.22 -6.71
C ILE A 8 2.51 -30.46 -6.14
N THR A 9 3.09 -29.61 -6.95
CA THR A 9 4.17 -28.72 -6.57
C THR A 9 3.74 -27.28 -6.77
N ILE A 10 3.79 -26.49 -5.71
CA ILE A 10 3.67 -25.04 -5.74
C ILE A 10 5.07 -24.48 -5.45
N SER A 11 5.66 -23.79 -6.40
CA SER A 11 7.02 -23.29 -6.25
C SER A 11 7.17 -21.88 -6.82
N ALA A 12 8.06 -21.08 -6.24
CA ALA A 12 8.43 -19.80 -6.82
C ALA A 12 8.99 -19.98 -8.25
N PRO A 13 8.68 -19.05 -9.17
CA PRO A 13 7.88 -17.84 -9.02
C PRO A 13 6.36 -18.01 -9.19
N GLY A 14 5.83 -19.23 -9.10
CA GLY A 14 4.45 -19.59 -9.41
C GLY A 14 3.41 -19.24 -8.33
N PHE A 15 3.77 -18.62 -7.21
CA PHE A 15 2.81 -18.14 -6.23
C PHE A 15 2.01 -16.95 -6.79
N LEU A 16 0.66 -17.03 -6.74
CA LEU A 16 -0.24 -16.10 -7.41
C LEU A 16 -0.92 -15.10 -6.45
N GLY A 17 -0.65 -15.20 -5.13
CA GLY A 17 -1.29 -14.35 -4.12
C GLY A 17 -2.72 -14.78 -3.79
N ILE A 18 -3.44 -13.93 -3.07
CA ILE A 18 -4.83 -14.21 -2.63
C ILE A 18 -5.80 -14.12 -3.81
N ASN A 19 -6.73 -15.07 -3.86
CA ASN A 19 -7.92 -14.98 -4.69
C ASN A 19 -9.14 -15.46 -3.88
N THR A 20 -10.01 -14.52 -3.52
CA THR A 20 -11.26 -14.75 -2.81
C THR A 20 -12.48 -14.45 -3.68
N GLN A 21 -12.26 -14.02 -4.92
CA GLN A 21 -13.32 -13.66 -5.84
C GLN A 21 -13.86 -14.86 -6.60
N ASP A 22 -12.98 -15.74 -7.02
CA ASP A 22 -13.34 -16.92 -7.80
C ASP A 22 -13.71 -18.09 -6.89
N SER A 23 -14.50 -19.04 -7.44
CA SER A 23 -14.85 -20.26 -6.70
C SER A 23 -13.59 -21.06 -6.39
N PRO A 24 -13.42 -21.54 -5.15
CA PRO A 24 -12.28 -22.38 -4.78
C PRO A 24 -12.26 -23.72 -5.53
N ILE A 25 -13.37 -24.12 -6.14
CA ILE A 25 -13.48 -25.37 -6.92
C ILE A 25 -12.88 -25.13 -8.30
N GLY A 26 -11.77 -25.80 -8.61
CA GLY A 26 -11.08 -25.67 -9.91
C GLY A 26 -10.15 -24.47 -10.03
N LEU A 27 -10.00 -23.65 -9.00
CA LEU A 27 -9.01 -22.59 -8.97
C LEU A 27 -7.61 -23.20 -8.75
N ASN A 28 -6.61 -22.65 -9.43
CA ASN A 28 -5.22 -23.11 -9.33
C ASN A 28 -4.75 -23.10 -7.84
N PRO A 29 -4.18 -24.20 -7.32
CA PRO A 29 -3.69 -24.27 -5.95
C PRO A 29 -2.52 -23.32 -5.62
N ALA A 30 -1.91 -22.71 -6.63
CA ALA A 30 -0.92 -21.65 -6.45
C ALA A 30 -1.51 -20.31 -5.97
N TYR A 31 -2.83 -20.12 -6.09
CA TYR A 31 -3.54 -19.06 -5.37
C TYR A 31 -3.63 -19.41 -3.89
N ALA A 32 -3.65 -18.38 -3.09
CA ALA A 32 -3.86 -18.49 -1.65
C ALA A 32 -5.32 -18.14 -1.30
N SER A 33 -5.88 -18.87 -0.36
CA SER A 33 -7.11 -18.47 0.36
C SER A 33 -6.79 -17.48 1.49
N VAL A 34 -5.58 -17.58 2.08
CA VAL A 34 -5.04 -16.67 3.08
C VAL A 34 -3.56 -16.43 2.79
N ALA A 35 -3.10 -15.19 2.77
CA ALA A 35 -1.69 -14.81 2.76
C ALA A 35 -1.53 -13.54 3.60
N ASP A 36 -1.55 -13.70 4.93
CA ASP A 36 -1.52 -12.62 5.90
C ASP A 36 -0.12 -12.44 6.48
N ASN A 37 0.29 -11.18 6.63
CA ASN A 37 1.65 -10.77 6.97
C ASN A 37 2.71 -11.35 6.01
N CYS A 38 2.32 -11.44 4.74
CA CYS A 38 3.11 -11.96 3.64
C CYS A 38 3.46 -10.86 2.64
N VAL A 39 4.54 -11.08 1.90
CA VAL A 39 4.90 -10.34 0.69
C VAL A 39 5.30 -11.35 -0.40
N ILE A 40 5.12 -10.99 -1.66
CA ILE A 40 5.74 -11.71 -2.76
C ILE A 40 7.08 -11.04 -3.02
N ASP A 41 8.18 -11.74 -2.82
CA ASP A 41 9.52 -11.19 -2.99
C ASP A 41 9.96 -11.11 -4.47
N GLN A 42 11.15 -10.56 -4.73
CA GLN A 42 11.68 -10.39 -6.08
C GLN A 42 11.87 -11.72 -6.84
N LEU A 43 12.01 -12.82 -6.13
CA LEU A 43 12.14 -14.16 -6.71
C LEU A 43 10.78 -14.87 -6.83
N GLY A 44 9.69 -14.19 -6.52
CA GLY A 44 8.33 -14.73 -6.58
C GLY A 44 8.01 -15.72 -5.47
N ARG A 45 8.74 -15.69 -4.34
CA ARG A 45 8.47 -16.49 -3.15
C ARG A 45 7.45 -15.79 -2.26
N VAL A 46 6.73 -16.56 -1.47
CA VAL A 46 5.89 -16.02 -0.39
C VAL A 46 6.78 -15.86 0.84
N GLY A 47 7.15 -14.63 1.14
CA GLY A 47 7.96 -14.28 2.30
C GLY A 47 7.16 -13.61 3.41
N ALA A 48 7.68 -13.63 4.63
CA ALA A 48 7.23 -12.78 5.70
C ALA A 48 7.49 -11.31 5.32
N ARG A 49 6.54 -10.40 5.63
CA ARG A 49 6.82 -8.97 5.54
C ARG A 49 7.93 -8.56 6.50
N LYS A 50 8.56 -7.43 6.28
CA LYS A 50 9.37 -6.84 7.35
C LYS A 50 8.48 -6.42 8.52
N GLY A 51 9.10 -6.28 9.67
CA GLY A 51 8.49 -5.67 10.83
C GLY A 51 8.56 -4.15 10.78
N TYR A 52 8.45 -3.53 11.93
CA TYR A 52 8.65 -2.09 12.07
C TYR A 52 9.29 -1.75 13.42
N GLU A 53 10.08 -0.70 13.44
CA GLU A 53 10.69 -0.14 14.63
C GLU A 53 10.04 1.20 14.98
N LEU A 54 9.60 1.37 16.24
CA LEU A 54 9.09 2.66 16.72
C LEU A 54 10.24 3.61 17.00
N LEU A 55 10.33 4.66 16.19
CA LEU A 55 11.38 5.67 16.32
C LEU A 55 11.02 6.79 17.30
N THR A 56 9.72 7.10 17.43
CA THR A 56 9.25 8.20 18.29
C THR A 56 9.25 7.78 19.75
N THR A 57 9.94 8.55 20.59
CA THR A 57 10.07 8.27 22.03
C THR A 57 9.03 8.98 22.89
N ASN A 58 8.55 10.15 22.46
CA ASN A 58 7.60 10.98 23.21
C ASN A 58 6.15 10.94 22.65
N GLY A 59 5.85 10.00 21.74
CA GLY A 59 4.55 9.91 21.06
C GLY A 59 3.35 9.95 22.01
N PRO A 60 3.25 9.05 23.02
CA PRO A 60 2.12 9.04 23.95
C PRO A 60 1.91 10.34 24.72
N ALA A 61 2.97 11.10 24.99
CA ALA A 61 2.88 12.38 25.70
C ALA A 61 2.32 13.51 24.84
N VAL A 62 2.57 13.50 23.52
CA VAL A 62 2.18 14.58 22.59
C VAL A 62 0.96 14.24 21.74
N LEU A 63 0.74 12.94 21.43
CA LEU A 63 -0.37 12.44 20.62
C LEU A 63 -1.56 11.96 21.46
N GLY A 64 -1.33 11.60 22.73
CA GLY A 64 -2.32 10.88 23.52
C GLY A 64 -2.35 9.38 23.22
N THR A 65 -3.33 8.66 23.77
CA THR A 65 -3.37 7.18 23.72
C THR A 65 -4.12 6.62 22.50
N SER A 66 -4.93 7.44 21.83
CA SER A 66 -5.82 7.00 20.74
C SER A 66 -5.57 7.69 19.42
N ASP A 67 -4.82 8.77 19.41
CA ASP A 67 -4.50 9.51 18.20
C ASP A 67 -3.20 9.01 17.57
N GLY A 68 -3.00 9.31 16.31
CA GLY A 68 -1.85 8.84 15.53
C GLY A 68 -1.37 9.86 14.52
N ILE A 69 -0.22 9.57 13.95
CA ILE A 69 0.36 10.37 12.87
C ILE A 69 -0.34 10.01 11.57
N CYS A 70 -1.10 10.96 11.01
CA CYS A 70 -1.90 10.78 9.80
C CYS A 70 -1.19 11.23 8.52
N CYS A 71 -0.22 12.15 8.64
CA CYS A 71 0.55 12.68 7.52
C CYS A 71 2.00 12.78 7.92
N ILE A 72 2.92 12.48 7.01
CA ILE A 72 4.37 12.59 7.19
C ILE A 72 4.94 13.15 5.88
N LEU A 73 5.85 14.12 5.99
CA LEU A 73 6.61 14.65 4.86
C LEU A 73 8.06 14.85 5.27
N GLU A 74 8.99 14.28 4.52
CA GLU A 74 10.39 14.66 4.56
C GLU A 74 10.63 15.85 3.66
N PHE A 75 11.30 16.86 4.17
CA PHE A 75 11.72 18.03 3.43
C PHE A 75 13.25 18.21 3.52
N ILE A 76 13.89 18.31 2.38
CA ILE A 76 15.32 18.60 2.27
C ILE A 76 15.47 20.02 1.68
N SER A 77 16.01 20.93 2.46
CA SER A 77 16.23 22.31 2.04
C SER A 77 17.40 22.43 1.05
N ARG A 78 17.49 23.56 0.35
CA ARG A 78 18.65 23.87 -0.52
C ARG A 78 19.99 23.89 0.24
N ALA A 79 19.95 24.08 1.56
CA ALA A 79 21.12 23.99 2.43
C ALA A 79 21.47 22.54 2.84
N ASN A 80 20.79 21.55 2.25
CA ASN A 80 20.90 20.13 2.59
C ASN A 80 20.60 19.84 4.06
N VAL A 81 19.64 20.57 4.63
CA VAL A 81 19.11 20.31 5.97
C VAL A 81 17.79 19.58 5.82
N THR A 82 17.69 18.39 6.44
CA THR A 82 16.47 17.58 6.44
C THR A 82 15.59 17.97 7.62
N THR A 83 14.32 18.24 7.36
CA THR A 83 13.27 18.46 8.37
C THR A 83 12.12 17.52 8.06
N VAL A 84 11.68 16.74 9.03
CA VAL A 84 10.49 15.89 8.88
C VAL A 84 9.32 16.55 9.57
N PHE A 85 8.25 16.76 8.82
CA PHE A 85 6.98 17.27 9.31
C PHE A 85 5.98 16.12 9.46
N SER A 86 5.16 16.17 10.49
CA SER A 86 4.08 15.21 10.70
C SER A 86 2.87 15.85 11.36
N ALA A 87 1.69 15.24 11.20
CA ALA A 87 0.46 15.74 11.79
C ALA A 87 -0.28 14.67 12.57
N GLY A 88 -0.78 15.04 13.76
CA GLY A 88 -1.58 14.20 14.65
C GLY A 88 -2.06 15.05 15.84
N ASN A 89 -3.11 14.60 16.51
CA ASN A 89 -3.69 15.28 17.68
C ASN A 89 -4.01 16.78 17.44
N ASN A 90 -4.53 17.11 16.25
CA ASN A 90 -4.77 18.48 15.80
C ASN A 90 -3.56 19.41 15.95
N LYS A 91 -2.36 18.86 15.71
CA LYS A 91 -1.08 19.55 15.77
C LYS A 91 -0.21 19.18 14.59
N ILE A 92 0.75 20.03 14.31
CA ILE A 92 1.84 19.74 13.37
C ILE A 92 3.13 19.65 14.19
N PHE A 93 3.91 18.66 13.90
CA PHE A 93 5.18 18.39 14.58
C PHE A 93 6.35 18.41 13.60
N THR A 94 7.53 18.65 14.13
CA THR A 94 8.82 18.39 13.47
C THR A 94 9.60 17.32 14.24
N GLY A 95 10.45 16.59 13.50
CA GLY A 95 11.28 15.52 14.05
C GLY A 95 10.67 14.13 13.89
N ILE A 96 11.45 13.10 14.20
CA ILE A 96 11.06 11.69 14.14
C ILE A 96 11.16 11.07 15.53
N THR A 97 12.35 11.10 16.13
CA THR A 97 12.60 10.50 17.45
C THR A 97 11.91 11.27 18.57
N THR A 98 11.96 12.58 18.50
CA THR A 98 11.23 13.47 19.41
C THR A 98 10.36 14.39 18.56
N LEU A 99 9.06 14.29 18.74
CA LEU A 99 8.10 15.17 18.08
C LEU A 99 8.06 16.51 18.83
N VAL A 100 8.36 17.58 18.11
CA VAL A 100 8.32 18.95 18.62
C VAL A 100 7.23 19.70 17.88
N GLU A 101 6.28 20.27 18.61
CA GLU A 101 5.19 21.04 18.02
C GLU A 101 5.73 22.30 17.32
N VAL A 102 5.27 22.57 16.11
CA VAL A 102 5.63 23.78 15.36
C VAL A 102 4.96 25.01 15.98
N THR A 103 5.57 26.17 15.80
CA THR A 103 4.95 27.43 16.18
C THR A 103 3.96 27.86 15.10
N LEU A 104 2.67 27.93 15.45
CA LEU A 104 1.59 28.38 14.57
C LEU A 104 1.41 29.90 14.65
N PRO A 105 0.83 30.53 13.61
CA PRO A 105 0.38 31.92 13.65
C PRO A 105 -0.61 32.16 14.80
N VAL A 106 -0.56 33.35 15.38
CA VAL A 106 -1.47 33.72 16.50
C VAL A 106 -2.93 33.61 16.08
N GLY A 107 -3.70 32.81 16.81
CA GLY A 107 -5.13 32.60 16.54
C GLY A 107 -5.46 31.53 15.50
N TYR A 108 -4.45 30.90 14.89
CA TYR A 108 -4.68 29.79 13.96
C TYR A 108 -5.06 28.53 14.74
N ILE A 109 -6.19 27.92 14.39
CA ILE A 109 -6.74 26.73 15.06
C ILE A 109 -6.78 25.58 14.06
N ILE A 110 -6.15 24.45 14.38
CA ILE A 110 -6.21 23.21 13.60
C ILE A 110 -7.44 22.43 14.05
N THR A 111 -8.28 22.01 13.13
CA THR A 111 -9.52 21.27 13.42
C THR A 111 -9.47 19.81 13.05
N GLU A 112 -8.53 19.40 12.19
CA GLU A 112 -8.37 18.02 11.69
C GLU A 112 -6.89 17.64 11.60
N ASN A 113 -6.60 16.34 11.56
CA ASN A 113 -5.25 15.81 11.35
C ASN A 113 -4.93 15.57 9.86
N ASP A 114 -5.91 15.69 8.97
CA ASP A 114 -5.74 15.42 7.55
C ASP A 114 -5.17 16.63 6.82
N TRP A 115 -3.87 16.61 6.60
CA TRP A 115 -3.12 17.63 5.88
C TRP A 115 -2.62 17.12 4.55
N LYS A 116 -2.60 18.01 3.55
CA LYS A 116 -1.78 17.83 2.35
C LYS A 116 -0.53 18.68 2.50
N MET A 117 0.60 18.01 2.70
CA MET A 117 1.91 18.65 2.88
C MET A 117 2.70 18.53 1.59
N ILE A 118 3.22 19.63 1.06
CA ILE A 118 3.88 19.68 -0.25
C ILE A 118 5.15 20.48 -0.16
N SER A 119 6.24 19.91 -0.64
CA SER A 119 7.51 20.60 -0.85
C SER A 119 7.50 21.31 -2.22
N PHE A 120 7.70 22.61 -2.22
CA PHE A 120 7.80 23.38 -3.46
C PHE A 120 8.75 24.60 -3.28
N ASN A 121 9.69 24.76 -4.20
CA ASN A 121 10.62 25.89 -4.27
C ASN A 121 11.28 26.24 -2.92
N ASN A 122 11.88 25.25 -2.26
CA ASN A 122 12.56 25.36 -0.96
C ASN A 122 11.66 25.73 0.23
N ASN A 123 10.34 25.59 0.09
CA ASN A 123 9.35 25.78 1.14
C ASN A 123 8.48 24.54 1.28
N VAL A 124 7.80 24.41 2.42
CA VAL A 124 6.75 23.42 2.62
C VAL A 124 5.43 24.15 2.79
N TYR A 125 4.44 23.71 2.06
CA TYR A 125 3.09 24.23 2.09
C TYR A 125 2.17 23.18 2.73
N PHE A 126 1.28 23.64 3.59
CA PHE A 126 0.34 22.81 4.33
C PHE A 126 -1.08 23.24 3.98
N PHE A 127 -1.85 22.34 3.39
CA PHE A 127 -3.22 22.57 3.00
C PHE A 127 -4.18 21.74 3.86
N GLN A 128 -5.22 22.40 4.34
CA GLN A 128 -6.34 21.77 5.03
C GLN A 128 -7.62 22.44 4.59
N VAL A 129 -8.67 21.67 4.35
CA VAL A 129 -9.96 22.22 3.91
C VAL A 129 -10.50 23.26 4.90
N GLY A 130 -10.94 24.39 4.38
CA GLY A 130 -11.56 25.46 5.20
C GLY A 130 -10.59 26.34 5.98
N HIS A 131 -9.27 26.10 5.87
CA HIS A 131 -8.23 26.88 6.52
C HIS A 131 -7.29 27.52 5.48
N ALA A 132 -6.84 28.73 5.75
CA ALA A 132 -5.78 29.33 4.93
C ALA A 132 -4.53 28.45 4.97
N PRO A 133 -3.85 28.25 3.81
CA PRO A 133 -2.65 27.43 3.78
C PRO A 133 -1.55 28.01 4.67
N LEU A 134 -0.76 27.11 5.30
CA LEU A 134 0.43 27.50 6.05
C LEU A 134 1.68 27.25 5.18
N ILE A 135 2.73 28.03 5.46
CA ILE A 135 4.03 27.90 4.82
C ILE A 135 5.13 27.78 5.86
N SER A 136 6.03 26.83 5.66
CA SER A 136 7.35 26.75 6.31
C SER A 136 8.41 27.18 5.30
N THR A 137 9.08 28.27 5.55
CA THR A 137 10.17 28.74 4.69
C THR A 137 11.46 28.01 5.03
N ALA A 138 12.05 27.34 4.03
CA ALA A 138 13.30 26.57 4.15
C ALA A 138 13.33 25.53 5.27
N GLY A 139 12.16 24.96 5.64
CA GLY A 139 12.04 23.97 6.71
C GLY A 139 11.98 24.58 8.11
N SER A 140 11.64 25.86 8.25
CA SER A 140 11.47 26.52 9.56
C SER A 140 10.40 25.83 10.39
N THR A 141 10.63 25.73 11.70
CA THR A 141 9.66 25.24 12.68
C THR A 141 8.60 26.28 13.07
N THR A 142 8.74 27.52 12.61
CA THR A 142 7.71 28.56 12.73
C THR A 142 6.98 28.65 11.41
N LEU A 143 5.71 28.36 11.44
CA LEU A 143 4.84 28.45 10.26
C LEU A 143 4.22 29.85 10.15
N THR A 144 4.01 30.30 8.93
CA THR A 144 3.29 31.52 8.63
C THR A 144 2.06 31.22 7.79
N GLU A 145 0.98 31.97 8.00
CA GLU A 145 -0.22 31.84 7.22
C GLU A 145 -0.10 32.59 5.88
N LEU A 146 -0.51 31.95 4.80
CA LEU A 146 -0.68 32.62 3.53
C LEU A 146 -1.96 33.46 3.58
N THR A 147 -1.82 34.68 4.06
CA THR A 147 -2.96 35.60 4.23
C THR A 147 -3.42 36.18 2.90
N SER A 148 -4.72 36.37 2.78
CA SER A 148 -5.30 37.14 1.69
C SER A 148 -4.83 38.59 1.77
N SER A 149 -4.27 39.10 0.68
CA SER A 149 -3.78 40.47 0.55
C SER A 149 -4.29 41.06 -0.76
N GLY A 150 -5.16 42.04 -0.68
CA GLY A 150 -5.81 42.59 -1.86
C GLY A 150 -6.64 41.55 -2.61
N SER A 151 -6.27 41.30 -3.88
CA SER A 151 -6.93 40.27 -4.70
C SER A 151 -6.27 38.88 -4.56
N ASN A 152 -5.14 38.75 -3.85
CA ASN A 152 -4.49 37.46 -3.62
C ASN A 152 -5.22 36.69 -2.52
N VAL A 153 -5.92 35.62 -2.90
CA VAL A 153 -6.69 34.77 -1.98
C VAL A 153 -6.24 33.33 -2.18
N PRO A 154 -5.25 32.85 -1.40
CA PRO A 154 -4.83 31.47 -1.42
C PRO A 154 -6.01 30.51 -1.13
N PRO A 155 -6.20 29.44 -1.92
CA PRO A 155 -7.34 28.55 -1.72
C PRO A 155 -7.23 27.73 -0.44
N ALA A 156 -8.25 27.74 0.40
CA ALA A 156 -8.37 26.89 1.59
C ALA A 156 -8.80 25.46 1.17
N ALA A 157 -7.91 24.79 0.46
CA ALA A 157 -8.15 23.54 -0.26
C ALA A 157 -7.80 22.30 0.57
N ALA A 158 -8.47 21.18 0.30
CA ALA A 158 -8.10 19.88 0.84
C ALA A 158 -7.04 19.16 0.00
N GLU A 159 -7.06 19.41 -1.32
CA GLU A 159 -6.13 18.79 -2.26
C GLU A 159 -5.17 19.82 -2.84
N ALA A 160 -3.90 19.46 -2.92
CA ALA A 160 -2.90 20.24 -3.63
C ALA A 160 -1.75 19.34 -4.12
N ILE A 161 -1.13 19.73 -5.22
CA ILE A 161 0.08 19.09 -5.78
C ILE A 161 1.08 20.16 -6.25
N ALA A 162 2.36 19.80 -6.31
CA ALA A 162 3.38 20.56 -7.01
C ALA A 162 3.62 19.92 -8.38
N GLY A 163 3.44 20.68 -9.45
CA GLY A 163 3.65 20.22 -10.81
C GLY A 163 3.79 21.39 -11.79
N PHE A 164 4.48 21.20 -12.89
CA PHE A 164 4.66 22.20 -13.94
C PHE A 164 5.21 23.55 -13.41
N GLY A 165 6.08 23.49 -12.38
CA GLY A 165 6.66 24.68 -11.76
C GLY A 165 5.67 25.54 -10.95
N ARG A 166 4.55 24.97 -10.48
CA ARG A 166 3.47 25.64 -9.75
C ARG A 166 2.91 24.76 -8.64
N LEU A 167 2.16 25.38 -7.73
CA LEU A 167 1.21 24.68 -6.89
C LEU A 167 -0.15 24.68 -7.57
N TRP A 168 -0.80 23.52 -7.53
CA TRP A 168 -2.20 23.33 -7.94
C TRP A 168 -3.00 22.96 -6.72
N ALA A 169 -4.20 23.52 -6.57
CA ALA A 169 -5.06 23.28 -5.42
C ALA A 169 -6.52 23.13 -5.84
N ALA A 170 -7.26 22.29 -5.14
CA ALA A 170 -8.68 22.04 -5.40
C ALA A 170 -9.39 21.54 -4.14
N ASP A 171 -10.70 21.34 -4.22
CA ASP A 171 -11.54 20.84 -3.13
C ASP A 171 -11.55 21.78 -1.93
N THR A 172 -12.03 23.02 -2.14
CA THR A 172 -12.28 23.95 -1.04
C THR A 172 -13.62 23.64 -0.36
N ALA A 173 -13.83 24.14 0.86
CA ALA A 173 -15.08 23.93 1.60
C ALA A 173 -16.33 24.41 0.85
N THR A 174 -16.19 25.49 0.08
CA THR A 174 -17.30 26.15 -0.64
C THR A 174 -17.38 25.80 -2.12
N ASN A 175 -16.27 25.30 -2.70
CA ASN A 175 -16.18 25.03 -4.12
C ASN A 175 -15.41 23.73 -4.37
N LYS A 176 -16.12 22.69 -4.80
CA LYS A 176 -15.61 21.33 -5.03
C LYS A 176 -15.20 21.06 -6.48
N TYR A 177 -15.35 22.03 -7.36
CA TYR A 177 -15.20 21.86 -8.81
C TYR A 177 -14.27 22.85 -9.48
N THR A 178 -13.59 23.69 -8.72
CA THR A 178 -12.59 24.60 -9.27
C THR A 178 -11.18 24.13 -8.94
N VAL A 179 -10.33 24.13 -9.95
CA VAL A 179 -8.90 23.94 -9.83
C VAL A 179 -8.22 25.29 -9.89
N TYR A 180 -7.38 25.58 -8.92
CA TYR A 180 -6.59 26.82 -8.78
C TYR A 180 -5.12 26.50 -9.03
N TRP A 181 -4.36 27.46 -9.54
CA TRP A 181 -2.90 27.34 -9.66
C TRP A 181 -2.20 28.63 -9.24
N SER A 182 -1.04 28.47 -8.61
CA SER A 182 -0.18 29.59 -8.21
C SER A 182 0.59 30.17 -9.40
N SER A 183 1.21 31.31 -9.19
CA SER A 183 2.19 31.87 -10.14
C SER A 183 3.38 30.93 -10.33
N LEU A 184 4.05 31.04 -11.48
CA LEU A 184 5.21 30.22 -11.83
C LEU A 184 6.33 30.43 -10.79
N LEU A 185 6.82 29.34 -10.21
CA LEU A 185 7.86 29.29 -9.17
C LEU A 185 7.56 30.08 -7.88
N ASP A 186 6.31 30.52 -7.70
CA ASP A 186 5.85 31.18 -6.49
C ASP A 186 4.57 30.55 -5.97
N GLY A 187 4.67 29.75 -4.91
CA GLY A 187 3.52 29.09 -4.28
C GLY A 187 2.72 29.98 -3.33
N ALA A 188 3.16 31.21 -3.08
CA ALA A 188 2.44 32.17 -2.24
C ALA A 188 1.55 33.12 -3.06
N ASP A 189 1.81 33.29 -4.35
CA ASP A 189 1.03 34.16 -5.24
C ASP A 189 -0.04 33.36 -6.01
N TRP A 190 -1.31 33.65 -5.70
CA TRP A 190 -2.49 33.01 -6.29
C TRP A 190 -3.35 33.99 -7.12
N HIS A 191 -2.84 35.21 -7.39
CA HIS A 191 -3.56 36.22 -8.16
C HIS A 191 -2.73 36.86 -9.27
N GLY A 192 -1.43 37.01 -9.05
CA GLY A 192 -0.54 37.76 -9.96
C GLY A 192 -0.20 37.01 -11.25
N GLY A 193 0.15 37.74 -12.27
CA GLY A 193 0.80 37.33 -13.51
C GLY A 193 0.30 36.05 -14.18
N SER A 194 0.77 34.92 -13.71
CA SER A 194 0.50 33.61 -14.30
C SER A 194 -0.38 32.70 -13.41
N ALA A 195 -0.82 33.16 -12.25
CA ALA A 195 -1.81 32.45 -11.41
C ALA A 195 -3.21 32.49 -12.04
N GLY A 196 -4.08 31.57 -11.64
CA GLY A 196 -5.45 31.54 -12.15
C GLY A 196 -6.26 30.38 -11.61
N SER A 197 -7.40 30.13 -12.22
CA SER A 197 -8.28 29.03 -11.88
C SER A 197 -9.16 28.62 -13.07
N ILE A 198 -9.66 27.39 -13.05
CA ILE A 198 -10.61 26.88 -14.02
C ILE A 198 -11.80 26.27 -13.26
N ASP A 199 -13.01 26.65 -13.69
CA ASP A 199 -14.26 26.07 -13.21
C ASP A 199 -14.60 24.84 -14.10
N LEU A 200 -14.68 23.68 -13.48
CA LEU A 200 -14.94 22.42 -14.16
C LEU A 200 -16.43 22.05 -14.25
N THR A 201 -17.34 22.86 -13.74
CA THR A 201 -18.80 22.57 -13.76
C THR A 201 -19.33 22.31 -15.16
N THR A 202 -18.79 22.98 -16.15
CA THR A 202 -19.18 22.83 -17.57
C THR A 202 -18.30 21.85 -18.34
N VAL A 203 -17.23 21.35 -17.72
CA VAL A 203 -16.26 20.45 -18.35
C VAL A 203 -16.60 18.98 -18.06
N TRP A 204 -17.19 18.69 -16.90
CA TRP A 204 -17.56 17.34 -16.52
C TRP A 204 -18.59 16.73 -17.48
N PRO A 205 -18.35 15.53 -18.01
CA PRO A 205 -19.34 14.81 -18.80
C PRO A 205 -20.52 14.40 -17.88
N ASN A 206 -21.70 14.34 -18.47
CA ASN A 206 -22.94 13.91 -17.78
C ASN A 206 -23.30 14.71 -16.52
N GLY A 207 -22.88 15.99 -16.44
CA GLY A 207 -23.23 16.92 -15.39
C GLY A 207 -22.16 17.09 -14.32
N TYR A 208 -22.56 17.23 -13.06
CA TYR A 208 -21.69 17.57 -11.95
C TYR A 208 -20.84 16.40 -11.43
N ASP A 209 -19.56 16.66 -11.19
CA ASP A 209 -18.66 15.81 -10.41
C ASP A 209 -17.81 16.69 -9.48
N GLU A 210 -17.23 16.13 -8.44
CA GLU A 210 -16.39 16.83 -7.47
C GLU A 210 -14.92 16.41 -7.66
N VAL A 211 -14.00 17.37 -7.60
CA VAL A 211 -12.57 17.06 -7.58
C VAL A 211 -12.22 16.35 -6.28
N VAL A 212 -11.62 15.20 -6.37
CA VAL A 212 -11.15 14.40 -5.23
C VAL A 212 -9.63 14.51 -5.09
N ALA A 213 -8.93 14.46 -6.22
CA ALA A 213 -7.47 14.47 -6.23
C ALA A 213 -6.92 14.96 -7.57
N MET A 214 -5.66 15.31 -7.58
CA MET A 214 -4.91 15.67 -8.79
C MET A 214 -3.59 14.91 -8.84
N SER A 215 -3.05 14.74 -10.04
CA SER A 215 -1.72 14.16 -10.25
C SER A 215 -1.11 14.67 -11.53
N GLU A 216 0.22 14.74 -11.56
CA GLU A 216 0.97 14.88 -12.80
C GLU A 216 1.35 13.49 -13.31
N HIS A 217 1.14 13.21 -14.58
CA HIS A 217 1.58 11.97 -15.20
C HIS A 217 1.86 12.18 -16.70
N ASN A 218 3.06 11.78 -17.14
CA ASN A 218 3.51 11.85 -18.54
C ASN A 218 3.32 13.23 -19.19
N GLY A 219 3.51 14.32 -18.43
CA GLY A 219 3.35 15.69 -18.93
C GLY A 219 1.91 16.19 -18.99
N PHE A 220 0.94 15.40 -18.51
CA PHE A 220 -0.46 15.79 -18.38
C PHE A 220 -0.80 16.10 -16.92
N LEU A 221 -1.68 17.07 -16.73
CA LEU A 221 -2.38 17.29 -15.46
C LEU A 221 -3.64 16.44 -15.46
N LEU A 222 -3.73 15.54 -14.51
CA LEU A 222 -4.89 14.68 -14.30
C LEU A 222 -5.72 15.21 -13.14
N VAL A 223 -7.00 15.43 -13.40
CA VAL A 223 -7.97 15.85 -12.38
C VAL A 223 -8.97 14.72 -12.17
N PHE A 224 -8.92 14.12 -10.99
CA PHE A 224 -9.78 13.00 -10.62
C PHE A 224 -11.05 13.50 -9.94
N GLY A 225 -12.18 13.24 -10.56
CA GLY A 225 -13.49 13.31 -9.94
C GLY A 225 -13.85 11.99 -9.24
N LYS A 226 -15.05 11.92 -8.66
CA LYS A 226 -15.58 10.68 -8.07
C LYS A 226 -15.94 9.63 -9.13
N LYS A 227 -16.32 10.09 -10.33
CA LYS A 227 -16.83 9.23 -11.40
C LYS A 227 -16.08 9.38 -12.73
N ASN A 228 -15.30 10.44 -12.90
CA ASN A 228 -14.64 10.77 -14.14
C ASN A 228 -13.21 11.23 -13.88
N ILE A 229 -12.34 11.15 -14.90
CA ILE A 229 -10.99 11.69 -14.87
C ILE A 229 -10.84 12.61 -16.08
N LEU A 230 -10.40 13.84 -15.84
CA LEU A 230 -10.07 14.81 -16.89
C LEU A 230 -8.56 14.84 -17.11
N VAL A 231 -8.15 14.81 -18.37
CA VAL A 231 -6.75 14.84 -18.79
C VAL A 231 -6.49 16.16 -19.49
N PHE A 232 -5.65 17.01 -18.89
CA PHE A 232 -5.30 18.31 -19.41
C PHE A 232 -3.84 18.34 -19.90
N SER A 233 -3.62 18.93 -21.06
CA SER A 233 -2.30 19.36 -21.56
C SER A 233 -2.10 20.86 -21.35
N GLY A 234 -0.86 21.34 -21.59
CA GLY A 234 -0.53 22.76 -21.52
C GLY A 234 -0.50 23.35 -20.11
N ALA A 235 -0.35 22.51 -19.09
CA ALA A 235 -0.31 22.92 -17.69
C ALA A 235 0.95 23.75 -17.32
N GLU A 236 1.96 23.80 -18.16
CA GLU A 236 3.13 24.67 -18.02
C GLU A 236 2.76 26.16 -18.13
N SER A 237 1.76 26.46 -18.97
CA SER A 237 1.26 27.82 -19.20
C SER A 237 -0.27 27.85 -19.18
N PRO A 238 -0.90 27.58 -18.03
CA PRO A 238 -2.33 27.25 -17.98
C PRO A 238 -3.24 28.41 -18.44
N ASN A 239 -2.85 29.65 -18.22
CA ASN A 239 -3.61 30.81 -18.68
C ASN A 239 -3.70 30.95 -20.20
N ALA A 240 -2.77 30.34 -20.95
CA ALA A 240 -2.66 30.47 -22.40
C ALA A 240 -2.98 29.16 -23.15
N SER A 241 -2.66 28.00 -22.57
CA SER A 241 -2.62 26.74 -23.30
C SER A 241 -3.25 25.54 -22.58
N LEU A 242 -3.88 25.71 -21.42
CA LEU A 242 -4.56 24.60 -20.75
C LEU A 242 -5.71 24.08 -21.60
N THR A 243 -5.57 22.84 -22.09
CA THR A 243 -6.53 22.22 -23.01
C THR A 243 -6.96 20.86 -22.48
N LEU A 244 -8.26 20.59 -22.51
CA LEU A 244 -8.78 19.24 -22.21
C LEU A 244 -8.49 18.32 -23.41
N GLU A 245 -7.64 17.33 -23.21
CA GLU A 245 -7.25 16.36 -24.23
C GLU A 245 -8.17 15.15 -24.24
N ASP A 246 -8.56 14.70 -23.04
CA ASP A 246 -9.37 13.49 -22.92
C ASP A 246 -10.19 13.50 -21.64
N THR A 247 -11.26 12.70 -21.67
CA THR A 247 -12.12 12.47 -20.50
C THR A 247 -12.40 10.97 -20.37
N ILE A 248 -12.02 10.41 -19.21
CA ILE A 248 -12.28 9.02 -18.89
C ILE A 248 -13.56 8.98 -18.04
N GLU A 249 -14.64 8.45 -18.62
CA GLU A 249 -15.95 8.41 -17.98
C GLU A 249 -16.18 7.11 -17.19
N GLY A 250 -17.00 7.20 -16.16
CA GLY A 250 -17.45 6.05 -15.36
C GLY A 250 -16.38 5.47 -14.43
N THR A 251 -15.21 6.10 -14.36
CA THR A 251 -14.14 5.71 -13.44
C THR A 251 -13.49 6.96 -12.88
N GLY A 252 -13.48 7.08 -11.57
CA GLY A 252 -12.87 8.19 -10.84
C GLY A 252 -12.16 7.70 -9.59
N CYS A 253 -11.56 8.61 -8.85
CA CYS A 253 -10.89 8.33 -7.57
C CYS A 253 -11.83 8.60 -6.41
N ILE A 254 -11.78 7.75 -5.38
CA ILE A 254 -12.62 7.91 -4.18
C ILE A 254 -11.85 8.24 -2.92
N ALA A 255 -10.54 8.04 -2.93
CA ALA A 255 -9.67 8.36 -1.80
C ALA A 255 -8.43 9.12 -2.32
N ARG A 256 -8.31 10.38 -1.94
CA ARG A 256 -7.23 11.30 -2.37
C ARG A 256 -5.84 10.69 -2.24
N ASP A 257 -5.54 10.16 -1.07
CA ASP A 257 -4.22 9.67 -0.73
C ASP A 257 -3.96 8.22 -1.22
N SER A 258 -4.87 7.65 -2.03
CA SER A 258 -4.64 6.37 -2.71
C SER A 258 -3.89 6.51 -4.02
N ILE A 259 -3.80 7.72 -4.59
CA ILE A 259 -3.11 7.93 -5.87
C ILE A 259 -1.60 7.85 -5.67
N GLN A 260 -0.96 6.92 -6.38
CA GLN A 260 0.48 6.75 -6.34
C GLN A 260 1.03 6.50 -7.75
N SER A 261 2.12 7.17 -8.06
CA SER A 261 2.86 6.94 -9.30
C SER A 261 3.91 5.85 -9.08
N THR A 262 3.94 4.87 -9.96
CA THR A 262 4.99 3.83 -10.00
C THR A 262 6.11 4.20 -10.97
N GLY A 263 6.09 5.43 -11.52
CA GLY A 263 7.00 5.90 -12.55
C GLY A 263 6.51 5.62 -13.97
N THR A 264 5.93 4.47 -14.23
CA THR A 264 5.39 4.09 -15.55
C THR A 264 3.87 4.09 -15.58
N ASP A 265 3.23 4.01 -14.43
CA ASP A 265 1.79 3.88 -14.28
C ASP A 265 1.31 4.71 -13.08
N LEU A 266 0.02 5.00 -13.04
CA LEU A 266 -0.64 5.67 -11.94
C LEU A 266 -1.72 4.76 -11.36
N ILE A 267 -1.59 4.38 -10.10
CA ILE A 267 -2.53 3.50 -9.39
C ILE A 267 -3.41 4.34 -8.47
N PHE A 268 -4.70 4.07 -8.45
CA PHE A 268 -5.67 4.78 -7.60
C PHE A 268 -6.87 3.91 -7.23
N LEU A 269 -7.51 4.23 -6.11
CA LEU A 269 -8.71 3.53 -5.63
C LEU A 269 -9.98 4.15 -6.23
N SER A 270 -10.75 3.32 -6.93
CA SER A 270 -12.05 3.64 -7.51
C SER A 270 -13.19 2.96 -6.73
N THR A 271 -14.43 3.32 -7.03
CA THR A 271 -15.63 2.60 -6.55
C THR A 271 -15.72 1.15 -7.02
N ARG A 272 -14.95 0.77 -8.03
CA ARG A 272 -14.94 -0.59 -8.61
C ARG A 272 -13.80 -1.46 -8.10
N GLY A 273 -12.82 -0.87 -7.41
CA GLY A 273 -11.59 -1.52 -6.95
C GLY A 273 -10.38 -0.65 -7.21
N LEU A 274 -9.20 -1.25 -7.13
CA LEU A 274 -7.93 -0.57 -7.42
C LEU A 274 -7.69 -0.57 -8.94
N MET A 275 -7.47 0.60 -9.50
CA MET A 275 -7.33 0.82 -10.94
C MET A 275 -5.95 1.30 -11.31
N SER A 276 -5.52 0.97 -12.53
CA SER A 276 -4.33 1.48 -13.18
C SER A 276 -4.72 2.39 -14.35
N LEU A 277 -4.15 3.59 -14.40
CA LEU A 277 -4.47 4.56 -15.45
C LEU A 277 -3.99 4.09 -16.82
N GLN A 278 -2.80 3.49 -16.90
CA GLN A 278 -2.26 2.97 -18.16
C GLN A 278 -3.19 1.91 -18.76
N ARG A 279 -3.74 1.03 -17.95
CA ARG A 279 -4.70 0.01 -18.40
C ARG A 279 -6.03 0.61 -18.82
N ILE A 280 -6.55 1.58 -18.08
CA ILE A 280 -7.79 2.27 -18.44
C ILE A 280 -7.67 2.93 -19.81
N ILE A 281 -6.55 3.57 -20.10
CA ILE A 281 -6.30 4.20 -21.41
C ILE A 281 -6.18 3.15 -22.52
N GLN A 282 -5.52 2.03 -22.27
CA GLN A 282 -5.35 0.95 -23.23
C GLN A 282 -6.66 0.20 -23.53
N GLU A 283 -7.52 0.06 -22.53
CA GLU A 283 -8.73 -0.77 -22.60
C GLU A 283 -10.02 0.05 -22.82
N LYS A 284 -9.93 1.27 -23.37
CA LYS A 284 -11.09 2.17 -23.59
C LYS A 284 -12.33 1.53 -24.24
N SER A 285 -12.16 0.44 -24.98
CA SER A 285 -13.24 -0.26 -25.68
C SER A 285 -13.62 -1.61 -25.08
N LEU A 286 -12.98 -2.04 -23.99
CA LEU A 286 -13.20 -3.35 -23.36
C LEU A 286 -13.73 -3.20 -21.92
N PRO A 287 -14.43 -4.20 -21.38
CA PRO A 287 -14.80 -4.19 -19.97
C PRO A 287 -13.55 -4.08 -19.11
N LEU A 288 -13.47 -2.99 -18.35
CA LEU A 288 -12.34 -2.66 -17.47
C LEU A 288 -12.14 -3.76 -16.43
N ASN A 289 -11.05 -4.49 -16.54
CA ASN A 289 -10.59 -5.36 -15.48
C ASN A 289 -9.78 -4.50 -14.49
N ASP A 290 -10.24 -4.41 -13.24
CA ASP A 290 -9.44 -3.77 -12.22
C ASP A 290 -8.24 -4.65 -11.82
N ILE A 291 -7.16 -4.00 -11.36
CA ILE A 291 -5.95 -4.69 -10.93
C ILE A 291 -6.12 -5.43 -9.60
N SER A 292 -7.24 -5.21 -8.91
CA SER A 292 -7.64 -5.88 -7.66
C SER A 292 -8.74 -6.94 -7.87
N SER A 293 -8.99 -7.39 -9.11
CA SER A 293 -10.11 -8.27 -9.44
C SER A 293 -10.16 -9.53 -8.58
N ASN A 294 -9.03 -10.10 -8.20
CA ASN A 294 -8.93 -11.30 -7.38
C ASN A 294 -9.45 -11.13 -5.93
N ILE A 295 -9.52 -9.89 -5.42
CA ILE A 295 -9.95 -9.57 -4.05
C ILE A 295 -11.01 -8.47 -4.01
N ARG A 296 -11.67 -8.21 -5.13
CA ARG A 296 -12.60 -7.07 -5.26
C ARG A 296 -13.63 -7.01 -4.14
N THR A 297 -14.27 -8.12 -3.82
CA THR A 297 -15.32 -8.17 -2.80
C THR A 297 -14.80 -7.77 -1.42
N ASP A 298 -13.65 -8.28 -1.03
CA ASP A 298 -13.03 -7.99 0.27
C ASP A 298 -12.54 -6.54 0.34
N LEU A 299 -11.96 -6.04 -0.75
CA LEU A 299 -11.52 -4.67 -0.86
C LEU A 299 -12.69 -3.68 -0.73
N LEU A 300 -13.80 -3.95 -1.43
CA LEU A 300 -15.01 -3.11 -1.35
C LEU A 300 -15.73 -3.23 -0.01
N ALA A 301 -15.65 -4.38 0.67
CA ALA A 301 -16.14 -4.54 2.03
C ALA A 301 -15.35 -3.67 3.01
N SER A 302 -14.02 -3.68 2.94
CA SER A 302 -13.13 -2.81 3.74
C SER A 302 -13.42 -1.33 3.46
N LEU A 303 -13.59 -0.95 2.19
CA LEU A 303 -13.97 0.41 1.81
C LEU A 303 -15.32 0.83 2.43
N THR A 304 -16.31 -0.06 2.39
CA THR A 304 -17.64 0.21 2.94
C THR A 304 -17.58 0.39 4.46
N GLN A 305 -16.81 -0.44 5.14
CA GLN A 305 -16.59 -0.32 6.58
C GLN A 305 -15.93 1.00 6.95
N GLU A 306 -14.91 1.43 6.22
CA GLU A 306 -14.22 2.70 6.42
C GLU A 306 -15.18 3.91 6.27
N ILE A 307 -16.01 3.90 5.23
CA ILE A 307 -17.00 4.97 4.99
C ILE A 307 -18.05 4.99 6.10
N GLN A 308 -18.52 3.85 6.57
CA GLN A 308 -19.52 3.77 7.64
C GLN A 308 -18.99 4.27 8.98
N ALA A 309 -17.73 3.95 9.31
CA ALA A 309 -17.12 4.34 10.58
C ALA A 309 -16.79 5.83 10.63
N ASN A 310 -16.20 6.38 9.57
CA ASN A 310 -15.62 7.74 9.56
C ASN A 310 -16.44 8.75 8.76
N GLY A 311 -17.47 8.32 8.03
CA GLY A 311 -18.29 9.17 7.17
C GLY A 311 -17.53 9.76 5.96
N HIS A 312 -16.24 9.50 5.84
CA HIS A 312 -15.39 9.99 4.76
C HIS A 312 -14.23 9.02 4.47
N ARG A 313 -13.54 9.24 3.35
CA ARG A 313 -12.47 8.36 2.83
C ARG A 313 -11.06 8.89 3.13
N LYS A 314 -10.93 9.90 3.99
CA LYS A 314 -9.65 10.57 4.29
C LYS A 314 -8.66 9.67 5.03
N ALA A 315 -9.16 8.68 5.78
CA ALA A 315 -8.32 7.75 6.52
C ALA A 315 -7.63 6.71 5.61
N ILE A 316 -8.15 6.47 4.40
CA ILE A 316 -7.57 5.53 3.44
C ILE A 316 -6.28 6.14 2.89
N LYS A 317 -5.17 5.42 3.07
CA LYS A 317 -3.85 5.87 2.65
C LYS A 317 -3.21 4.81 1.75
N GLY A 318 -2.56 5.28 0.69
CA GLY A 318 -1.76 4.43 -0.19
C GLY A 318 -0.33 4.90 -0.26
N VAL A 319 0.59 3.98 -0.54
CA VAL A 319 1.99 4.28 -0.80
C VAL A 319 2.59 3.25 -1.77
N TYR A 320 3.47 3.70 -2.62
CA TYR A 320 4.33 2.86 -3.44
C TYR A 320 5.73 2.82 -2.84
N SER A 321 6.25 1.61 -2.55
CA SER A 321 7.64 1.39 -2.13
C SER A 321 8.46 1.00 -3.37
N PRO A 322 9.39 1.83 -3.84
CA PRO A 322 10.18 1.52 -5.03
C PRO A 322 11.19 0.39 -4.80
N VAL A 323 11.74 0.27 -3.60
CA VAL A 323 12.71 -0.77 -3.24
C VAL A 323 12.08 -2.16 -3.26
N ASP A 324 10.93 -2.29 -2.62
CA ASP A 324 10.23 -3.57 -2.50
C ASP A 324 9.29 -3.84 -3.69
N ALA A 325 9.06 -2.81 -4.54
CA ALA A 325 8.16 -2.83 -5.69
C ALA A 325 6.75 -3.30 -5.35
N PHE A 326 6.21 -2.82 -4.24
CA PHE A 326 4.83 -3.05 -3.87
C PHE A 326 4.06 -1.74 -3.67
N TYR A 327 2.76 -1.78 -3.92
CA TYR A 327 1.80 -0.76 -3.56
C TYR A 327 1.01 -1.22 -2.34
N LEU A 328 1.02 -0.42 -1.28
CA LEU A 328 0.24 -0.66 -0.07
C LEU A 328 -1.00 0.21 -0.06
N LEU A 329 -2.13 -0.37 0.35
CA LEU A 329 -3.38 0.33 0.56
C LEU A 329 -3.93 -0.02 1.95
N ALA A 330 -3.99 0.97 2.83
CA ALA A 330 -4.40 0.79 4.21
C ALA A 330 -5.84 1.22 4.46
N PHE A 331 -6.55 0.38 5.21
CA PHE A 331 -7.89 0.62 5.74
C PHE A 331 -7.84 0.53 7.27
N PRO A 332 -7.68 1.66 7.98
CA PRO A 332 -7.49 1.67 9.43
C PRO A 332 -8.63 1.06 10.24
N GLU A 333 -9.88 1.25 9.82
CA GLU A 333 -11.04 0.68 10.54
C GLU A 333 -11.16 -0.84 10.36
N SER A 334 -10.87 -1.32 9.17
CA SER A 334 -10.79 -2.77 8.91
C SER A 334 -9.51 -3.40 9.45
N GLN A 335 -8.54 -2.58 9.90
CA GLN A 335 -7.22 -3.00 10.39
C GLN A 335 -6.47 -3.89 9.39
N VAL A 336 -6.66 -3.65 8.10
CA VAL A 336 -6.03 -4.40 7.03
C VAL A 336 -5.23 -3.48 6.11
N VAL A 337 -4.07 -3.97 5.68
CA VAL A 337 -3.30 -3.38 4.58
C VAL A 337 -3.25 -4.40 3.46
N TYR A 338 -3.67 -4.01 2.28
CA TYR A 338 -3.48 -4.79 1.07
C TYR A 338 -2.13 -4.44 0.45
N CYS A 339 -1.32 -5.46 0.20
CA CYS A 339 -0.01 -5.34 -0.44
C CYS A 339 -0.08 -5.93 -1.85
N PHE A 340 0.05 -5.09 -2.85
CA PHE A 340 0.02 -5.45 -4.26
C PHE A 340 1.44 -5.49 -4.83
N ASP A 341 1.86 -6.62 -5.37
CA ASP A 341 3.10 -6.75 -6.13
C ASP A 341 2.91 -6.12 -7.52
N VAL A 342 3.52 -4.96 -7.75
CA VAL A 342 3.32 -4.20 -9.00
C VAL A 342 4.34 -4.52 -10.10
N ARG A 343 5.23 -5.50 -9.90
CA ARG A 343 6.28 -5.86 -10.87
C ARG A 343 5.73 -6.43 -12.16
N ALA A 344 4.73 -7.29 -12.06
CA ALA A 344 4.10 -7.89 -13.23
C ALA A 344 2.63 -8.27 -12.94
N PRO A 345 1.70 -7.92 -13.85
CA PRO A 345 0.32 -8.38 -13.75
C PRO A 345 0.24 -9.90 -14.02
N LEU A 346 -0.77 -10.53 -13.44
CA LEU A 346 -1.18 -11.88 -13.77
C LEU A 346 -1.84 -11.95 -15.16
N GLU A 347 -2.08 -13.16 -15.68
CA GLU A 347 -2.72 -13.37 -16.99
C GLU A 347 -4.11 -12.71 -17.09
N ASN A 348 -4.86 -12.67 -16.00
CA ASN A 348 -6.15 -11.97 -15.92
C ASN A 348 -6.02 -10.45 -15.72
N GLY A 349 -4.80 -9.95 -15.70
CA GLY A 349 -4.48 -8.53 -15.55
C GLY A 349 -4.52 -7.98 -14.12
N SER A 350 -4.89 -8.77 -13.11
CA SER A 350 -4.79 -8.37 -11.71
C SER A 350 -3.34 -8.44 -11.21
N PHE A 351 -3.04 -7.79 -10.10
CA PHE A 351 -1.77 -7.96 -9.39
C PHE A 351 -1.87 -9.10 -8.38
N ARG A 352 -0.70 -9.65 -8.01
CA ARG A 352 -0.59 -10.54 -6.86
C ARG A 352 -0.83 -9.75 -5.59
N VAL A 353 -1.66 -10.27 -4.71
CA VAL A 353 -2.07 -9.56 -3.50
C VAL A 353 -1.80 -10.41 -2.28
N THR A 354 -1.33 -9.76 -1.23
CA THR A 354 -1.23 -10.30 0.13
C THR A 354 -1.83 -9.29 1.12
N THR A 355 -2.08 -9.69 2.34
CA THR A 355 -2.58 -8.81 3.39
C THR A 355 -1.59 -8.68 4.53
N TRP A 356 -1.65 -7.56 5.26
CA TRP A 356 -0.94 -7.37 6.51
C TRP A 356 -1.93 -6.99 7.60
N SER A 357 -1.90 -7.71 8.68
CA SER A 357 -2.63 -7.41 9.91
C SER A 357 -1.68 -6.82 10.97
N ALA A 358 -2.23 -6.21 12.01
CA ALA A 358 -1.50 -5.64 13.15
C ALA A 358 -0.55 -4.47 12.88
N VAL A 359 -0.32 -4.06 11.64
CA VAL A 359 0.47 -2.86 11.31
C VAL A 359 -0.32 -1.59 11.57
N ASN A 360 -1.59 -1.56 11.20
CA ASN A 360 -2.56 -0.46 11.38
C ASN A 360 -1.98 0.93 11.09
N PRO A 361 -1.55 1.21 9.86
CA PRO A 361 -0.98 2.50 9.49
C PRO A 361 -2.06 3.58 9.43
N ARG A 362 -1.70 4.81 9.84
CA ARG A 362 -2.53 6.02 9.72
C ARG A 362 -2.00 6.95 8.64
N GLY A 363 -0.73 6.84 8.29
CA GLY A 363 -0.06 7.60 7.25
C GLY A 363 1.15 6.87 6.74
N PHE A 364 1.60 7.24 5.55
CA PHE A 364 2.79 6.68 4.91
C PHE A 364 3.66 7.79 4.34
N SER A 365 4.96 7.56 4.30
CA SER A 365 5.91 8.36 3.55
C SER A 365 7.11 7.50 3.14
N VAL A 366 7.58 7.68 1.92
CA VAL A 366 8.88 7.15 1.48
C VAL A 366 9.86 8.30 1.52
N PHE A 367 10.97 8.13 2.22
CA PHE A 367 11.98 9.17 2.37
C PHE A 367 13.04 9.08 1.25
N ALA A 368 13.93 10.05 1.21
CA ALA A 368 14.96 10.15 0.18
C ALA A 368 15.98 8.99 0.21
N ASP A 369 16.04 8.23 1.30
CA ASP A 369 16.80 6.98 1.42
C ASP A 369 16.03 5.75 0.92
N ASP A 370 14.90 5.96 0.25
CA ASP A 370 13.96 4.93 -0.21
C ASP A 370 13.35 4.07 0.92
N SER A 371 13.55 4.42 2.17
CA SER A 371 12.95 3.74 3.32
C SER A 371 11.48 4.13 3.49
N LEU A 372 10.65 3.14 3.82
CA LEU A 372 9.24 3.34 4.11
C LEU A 372 9.04 3.69 5.60
N TYR A 373 8.43 4.86 5.84
CA TYR A 373 8.01 5.31 7.15
C TYR A 373 6.50 5.26 7.25
N ILE A 374 6.02 4.87 8.43
CA ILE A 374 4.61 4.66 8.70
C ILE A 374 4.21 5.50 9.90
N GLY A 375 3.17 6.30 9.75
CA GLY A 375 2.50 6.96 10.86
C GLY A 375 1.54 5.99 11.54
N ARG A 376 1.68 5.84 12.85
CA ARG A 376 0.84 4.96 13.67
C ARG A 376 0.33 5.69 14.90
N VAL A 377 -0.58 5.04 15.61
CA VAL A 377 -0.87 5.42 16.99
C VAL A 377 0.45 5.39 17.77
N ASN A 378 0.75 6.43 18.51
CA ASN A 378 1.96 6.64 19.31
C ASN A 378 3.22 7.11 18.57
N GLY A 379 3.17 7.34 17.25
CA GLY A 379 4.31 7.97 16.59
C GLY A 379 4.65 7.46 15.20
N ILE A 380 5.88 7.71 14.80
CA ILE A 380 6.44 7.34 13.50
C ILE A 380 7.27 6.06 13.68
N VAL A 381 7.03 5.08 12.82
CA VAL A 381 7.80 3.84 12.77
C VAL A 381 8.49 3.71 11.42
N LYS A 382 9.63 3.02 11.39
CA LYS A 382 10.32 2.63 10.16
C LYS A 382 9.99 1.18 9.83
N TYR A 383 9.67 0.90 8.58
CA TYR A 383 9.46 -0.46 8.08
C TYR A 383 10.80 -1.14 7.86
N ASP A 384 11.23 -1.95 8.83
CA ASP A 384 12.55 -2.60 8.82
C ASP A 384 12.58 -3.82 9.76
N GLY A 385 13.61 -4.66 9.62
CA GLY A 385 13.78 -5.85 10.45
C GLY A 385 12.66 -6.87 10.31
N TYR A 386 12.53 -7.76 11.28
CA TYR A 386 11.52 -8.83 11.31
C TYR A 386 10.84 -8.96 12.68
N LEU A 387 10.67 -7.84 13.39
CA LEU A 387 9.88 -7.72 14.61
C LEU A 387 8.93 -6.52 14.49
N ASP A 388 7.75 -6.61 15.07
CA ASP A 388 6.81 -5.50 15.18
C ASP A 388 7.09 -4.77 16.50
N ASN A 389 7.96 -3.76 16.46
CA ASN A 389 8.42 -3.04 17.64
C ASN A 389 8.86 -3.99 18.77
N GLU A 390 9.90 -4.79 18.49
CA GLU A 390 10.46 -5.82 19.38
C GLU A 390 9.54 -7.03 19.65
N VAL A 391 8.34 -7.07 19.12
CA VAL A 391 7.38 -8.16 19.31
C VAL A 391 7.31 -9.04 18.06
N GLN A 392 7.34 -10.35 18.26
CA GLN A 392 7.14 -11.34 17.21
C GLN A 392 5.72 -11.24 16.64
N TYR A 393 5.57 -11.55 15.36
CA TYR A 393 4.28 -11.57 14.68
C TYR A 393 4.07 -12.88 13.91
N GLN A 394 2.82 -13.21 13.62
CA GLN A 394 2.44 -14.43 12.90
C GLN A 394 2.30 -14.15 11.41
N MET A 395 3.01 -14.90 10.58
CA MET A 395 2.80 -15.03 9.14
C MET A 395 1.88 -16.24 8.89
N ARG A 396 0.88 -16.10 7.99
CA ARG A 396 -0.03 -17.17 7.62
C ARG A 396 -0.18 -17.26 6.11
N TYR A 397 0.02 -18.45 5.57
CA TYR A 397 -0.21 -18.76 4.17
C TYR A 397 -1.04 -20.06 4.06
N PHE A 398 -2.18 -20.02 3.39
CA PHE A 398 -2.99 -21.19 3.08
C PHE A 398 -3.25 -21.23 1.58
N SER A 399 -2.90 -22.35 0.94
CA SER A 399 -3.17 -22.57 -0.47
C SER A 399 -4.66 -22.63 -0.76
N ASN A 400 -5.04 -22.40 -2.01
CA ASN A 400 -6.37 -22.77 -2.45
C ASN A 400 -6.54 -24.30 -2.33
N PRO A 401 -7.76 -24.80 -2.02
CA PRO A 401 -8.05 -26.23 -2.03
C PRO A 401 -7.75 -26.88 -3.37
N THR A 402 -7.19 -28.10 -3.35
CA THR A 402 -6.86 -28.85 -4.55
C THR A 402 -7.45 -30.24 -4.54
N ASP A 403 -7.94 -30.70 -5.69
CA ASP A 403 -8.46 -32.04 -5.91
C ASP A 403 -7.51 -32.95 -6.72
N PHE A 404 -6.28 -32.49 -7.00
CA PHE A 404 -5.28 -33.19 -7.81
C PHE A 404 -5.77 -33.55 -9.23
N ASP A 405 -6.62 -32.71 -9.82
CA ASP A 405 -7.29 -32.93 -11.11
C ASP A 405 -8.09 -34.25 -11.19
N THR A 406 -8.57 -34.72 -10.03
CA THR A 406 -9.28 -36.00 -9.90
C THR A 406 -10.41 -35.91 -8.89
N ALA A 407 -11.38 -35.02 -9.12
CA ALA A 407 -12.45 -34.68 -8.17
C ALA A 407 -13.18 -35.92 -7.61
N ALA A 408 -13.40 -36.95 -8.42
CA ALA A 408 -14.15 -38.15 -8.06
C ALA A 408 -13.36 -39.16 -7.19
N ASN A 409 -12.08 -38.96 -6.94
CA ASN A 409 -11.25 -39.91 -6.22
C ASN A 409 -10.95 -39.44 -4.80
N LEU A 410 -10.90 -40.35 -3.83
CA LEU A 410 -10.29 -40.07 -2.52
C LEU A 410 -8.78 -39.88 -2.64
N LYS A 411 -8.26 -38.88 -1.96
CA LYS A 411 -6.82 -38.62 -1.83
C LYS A 411 -6.36 -39.04 -0.43
N PHE A 412 -5.35 -39.87 -0.38
CA PHE A 412 -4.67 -40.27 0.86
C PHE A 412 -3.34 -39.53 0.90
N LEU A 413 -3.24 -38.45 1.67
CA LEU A 413 -1.99 -37.74 1.83
C LEU A 413 -0.91 -38.64 2.45
N LYS A 414 0.31 -38.53 1.98
CA LYS A 414 1.46 -39.31 2.44
C LYS A 414 2.53 -38.44 3.09
N LYS A 415 2.92 -37.39 2.41
CA LYS A 415 3.96 -36.50 2.92
C LYS A 415 3.92 -35.15 2.24
N PHE A 416 4.49 -34.18 2.94
CA PHE A 416 4.85 -32.87 2.42
C PHE A 416 6.37 -32.74 2.40
N ASN A 417 6.91 -32.17 1.34
CA ASN A 417 8.28 -31.68 1.32
C ASN A 417 8.21 -30.17 1.14
N LEU A 418 8.77 -29.44 2.08
CA LEU A 418 8.84 -27.99 2.02
C LEU A 418 10.26 -27.56 1.69
N THR A 419 10.42 -26.46 0.98
CA THR A 419 11.68 -25.74 0.88
C THR A 419 11.44 -24.33 1.38
N ILE A 420 12.11 -23.99 2.46
CA ILE A 420 11.98 -22.72 3.16
C ILE A 420 13.35 -22.06 3.22
N ILE A 421 13.39 -20.76 3.00
CA ILE A 421 14.60 -19.95 3.04
C ILE A 421 14.54 -19.06 4.27
N GLY A 422 15.59 -19.03 5.06
CA GLY A 422 15.62 -18.35 6.35
C GLY A 422 14.96 -19.16 7.46
N GLY A 423 14.26 -18.48 8.36
CA GLY A 423 13.46 -19.10 9.42
C GLY A 423 14.28 -19.63 10.59
N GLN A 424 15.48 -19.10 10.86
CA GLN A 424 16.27 -19.48 12.04
C GLN A 424 15.45 -19.29 13.30
N SER A 425 15.40 -20.31 14.14
CA SER A 425 14.64 -20.31 15.41
C SER A 425 13.16 -19.98 15.27
N THR A 426 12.61 -20.02 14.04
CA THR A 426 11.21 -19.74 13.78
C THR A 426 10.38 -20.99 14.08
N GLN A 427 9.37 -20.88 14.96
CA GLN A 427 8.38 -21.91 15.16
C GLN A 427 7.41 -21.89 13.98
N THR A 428 7.33 -23.02 13.29
CA THR A 428 6.51 -23.16 12.10
C THR A 428 5.52 -24.30 12.27
N THR A 429 4.28 -24.09 11.89
CA THR A 429 3.21 -25.08 11.89
C THR A 429 2.76 -25.35 10.46
N LEU A 430 2.87 -26.60 10.02
CA LEU A 430 2.23 -27.07 8.81
C LEU A 430 0.83 -27.57 9.15
N ASN A 431 -0.18 -27.03 8.48
CA ASN A 431 -1.57 -27.38 8.61
C ASN A 431 -2.04 -28.09 7.33
N TRP A 432 -2.88 -29.11 7.44
CA TRP A 432 -3.57 -29.69 6.30
C TRP A 432 -4.99 -30.12 6.68
N GLY A 433 -5.91 -29.88 5.79
CA GLY A 433 -7.33 -30.17 5.98
C GLY A 433 -7.94 -30.82 4.75
N TYR A 434 -9.11 -31.42 4.94
CA TYR A 434 -9.83 -32.13 3.89
C TYR A 434 -11.25 -31.57 3.75
N ASP A 435 -11.79 -31.66 2.53
CA ASP A 435 -13.19 -31.46 2.22
C ASP A 435 -13.77 -30.15 2.76
N TYR A 436 -13.01 -29.06 2.63
CA TYR A 436 -13.38 -27.69 3.04
C TYR A 436 -13.69 -27.54 4.56
N THR A 437 -13.24 -28.49 5.39
CA THR A 437 -13.45 -28.38 6.84
C THR A 437 -12.48 -27.35 7.44
N SER A 438 -12.92 -26.67 8.50
CA SER A 438 -12.07 -25.79 9.30
C SER A 438 -11.19 -26.53 10.31
N SER A 439 -11.33 -27.87 10.40
CA SER A 439 -10.53 -28.70 11.29
C SER A 439 -9.26 -29.16 10.58
N PHE A 440 -8.14 -28.51 10.87
CA PHE A 440 -6.84 -28.88 10.32
C PHE A 440 -6.11 -29.86 11.23
N GLN A 441 -5.49 -30.87 10.62
CA GLN A 441 -4.38 -31.60 11.23
C GLN A 441 -3.14 -30.73 11.16
N LYS A 442 -2.25 -30.83 12.14
CA LYS A 442 -1.07 -29.96 12.24
C LYS A 442 0.17 -30.70 12.70
N GLN A 443 1.29 -30.23 12.24
CA GLN A 443 2.62 -30.62 12.68
C GLN A 443 3.46 -29.40 12.92
N GLU A 444 3.94 -29.26 14.14
CA GLU A 444 4.83 -28.17 14.54
C GLU A 444 6.30 -28.62 14.40
N PHE A 445 7.16 -27.70 13.99
CA PHE A 445 8.59 -27.88 13.94
C PHE A 445 9.29 -26.55 14.09
N THR A 446 10.51 -26.60 14.62
CA THR A 446 11.38 -25.42 14.76
C THR A 446 12.65 -25.68 13.95
N PHE A 447 13.06 -24.69 13.19
CA PHE A 447 14.28 -24.80 12.40
C PHE A 447 15.53 -24.60 13.27
N GLY A 448 16.52 -25.48 13.09
CA GLY A 448 17.82 -25.34 13.75
C GLY A 448 18.67 -24.22 13.14
N SER A 449 19.75 -23.90 13.81
CA SER A 449 20.72 -22.89 13.38
C SER A 449 21.78 -23.39 12.38
N SER A 450 21.65 -24.60 11.82
CA SER A 450 22.63 -25.14 10.88
C SER A 450 22.55 -24.40 9.53
N SER A 451 23.60 -23.68 9.20
CA SER A 451 23.73 -22.88 7.99
C SER A 451 24.31 -23.71 6.84
N ILE A 452 23.60 -23.76 5.73
CA ILE A 452 24.20 -24.05 4.43
C ILE A 452 24.16 -22.74 3.66
N ALA A 453 25.32 -22.14 3.41
CA ALA A 453 25.43 -20.92 2.61
C ALA A 453 25.28 -21.29 1.12
N GLU A 454 24.41 -20.61 0.40
CA GLU A 454 24.28 -20.75 -1.04
C GLU A 454 25.07 -19.65 -1.75
N TYR A 455 25.92 -20.05 -2.71
CA TYR A 455 26.76 -19.14 -3.48
C TYR A 455 25.88 -18.21 -4.36
N GLY A 456 26.08 -16.91 -4.24
CA GLY A 456 25.40 -15.91 -5.07
C GLY A 456 24.16 -15.27 -4.45
N LEU A 457 23.77 -15.64 -3.23
CA LEU A 457 22.63 -15.05 -2.49
C LEU A 457 23.07 -14.28 -1.23
N THR A 458 24.37 -14.25 -0.93
CA THR A 458 24.92 -13.58 0.26
C THR A 458 25.46 -12.21 -0.09
N GLU A 459 25.03 -11.16 0.63
CA GLU A 459 25.67 -9.85 0.57
C GLU A 459 27.08 -9.89 1.19
N TYR A 460 28.02 -9.21 0.51
CA TYR A 460 29.40 -9.13 0.91
C TYR A 460 29.56 -8.14 2.06
N ASN A 461 29.86 -8.65 3.27
CA ASN A 461 30.43 -7.92 4.39
C ASN A 461 29.55 -6.96 5.20
N THR A 462 28.92 -7.48 6.23
CA THR A 462 28.78 -6.79 7.51
C THR A 462 29.42 -7.69 8.56
N ASP A 463 30.46 -7.24 9.23
CA ASP A 463 31.20 -7.91 10.33
C ASP A 463 32.21 -9.03 10.00
N GLY A 464 32.85 -8.99 8.84
CA GLY A 464 34.10 -9.75 8.64
C GLY A 464 34.01 -11.27 8.54
N GLU A 465 32.82 -11.85 8.47
CA GLU A 465 32.63 -13.29 8.29
C GLU A 465 32.04 -13.63 6.91
N TYR A 466 32.61 -14.62 6.25
CA TYR A 466 32.23 -15.18 4.94
C TYR A 466 30.92 -15.98 4.98
N SER A 467 29.98 -15.66 5.88
CA SER A 467 28.73 -16.38 6.04
C SER A 467 27.56 -15.50 6.49
N ALA A 468 27.11 -14.60 5.63
CA ALA A 468 25.70 -14.18 5.71
C ALA A 468 24.88 -15.37 5.18
N SER A 469 24.48 -16.26 6.05
CA SER A 469 23.91 -17.55 5.71
C SER A 469 22.46 -17.41 5.34
N ILE A 470 22.13 -17.41 4.05
CA ILE A 470 20.79 -17.82 3.64
C ILE A 470 20.67 -19.32 3.95
N ILE A 471 19.88 -19.63 4.96
CA ILE A 471 19.63 -20.99 5.38
C ILE A 471 18.51 -21.55 4.53
N ILE A 472 18.78 -22.64 3.82
CA ILE A 472 17.77 -23.43 3.13
C ILE A 472 17.38 -24.59 4.02
N GLN A 473 16.08 -24.69 4.31
CA GLN A 473 15.50 -25.73 5.13
C GLN A 473 14.58 -26.60 4.27
N THR A 474 14.72 -27.91 4.37
CA THR A 474 13.91 -28.86 3.60
C THR A 474 13.19 -29.85 4.52
N PRO A 475 12.26 -29.40 5.37
CA PRO A 475 11.52 -30.30 6.25
C PRO A 475 10.63 -31.24 5.43
N LYS A 476 10.60 -32.50 5.88
CA LYS A 476 9.72 -33.55 5.35
C LYS A 476 8.74 -33.94 6.43
N VAL A 477 7.48 -33.74 6.17
CA VAL A 477 6.39 -34.03 7.12
C VAL A 477 5.54 -35.16 6.59
N ASN A 478 5.39 -36.23 7.38
CA ASN A 478 4.45 -37.30 7.07
C ASN A 478 3.04 -36.85 7.43
N SER A 479 2.11 -37.06 6.51
CA SER A 479 0.72 -36.69 6.68
C SER A 479 -0.18 -37.91 6.77
N THR A 480 -1.33 -37.75 7.38
CA THR A 480 -2.34 -38.76 7.54
C THR A 480 -3.70 -38.23 7.12
N GLY A 481 -4.66 -39.13 6.96
CA GLY A 481 -6.05 -38.79 6.62
C GLY A 481 -6.32 -38.91 5.13
N ASN A 482 -7.55 -38.64 4.76
CA ASN A 482 -8.08 -38.73 3.42
C ASN A 482 -9.25 -37.78 3.21
N GLY A 483 -9.47 -37.41 1.98
CA GLY A 483 -10.59 -36.59 1.53
C GLY A 483 -10.61 -36.42 0.02
N SER A 484 -11.65 -35.79 -0.49
CA SER A 484 -11.79 -35.48 -1.92
C SER A 484 -10.96 -34.26 -2.32
N VAL A 485 -10.81 -33.33 -1.41
CA VAL A 485 -10.10 -32.07 -1.60
C VAL A 485 -9.14 -31.84 -0.45
N VAL A 486 -8.01 -31.24 -0.72
CA VAL A 486 -6.92 -30.99 0.26
C VAL A 486 -6.59 -29.51 0.28
N THR A 487 -6.50 -28.94 1.47
CA THR A 487 -5.97 -27.58 1.70
C THR A 487 -4.70 -27.69 2.55
N VAL A 488 -3.69 -26.91 2.21
CA VAL A 488 -2.40 -26.88 2.94
C VAL A 488 -2.14 -25.47 3.41
N GLY A 489 -1.76 -25.33 4.68
CA GLY A 489 -1.39 -24.04 5.29
C GLY A 489 -0.05 -24.09 5.99
N ILE A 490 0.65 -22.97 5.99
CA ILE A 490 1.89 -22.76 6.73
C ILE A 490 1.69 -21.53 7.60
N GLU A 491 1.90 -21.70 8.89
CA GLU A 491 1.92 -20.61 9.86
C GLU A 491 3.32 -20.54 10.48
N ALA A 492 3.90 -19.36 10.50
CA ALA A 492 5.23 -19.14 11.04
C ALA A 492 5.23 -17.97 12.03
N GLN A 493 5.78 -18.20 13.21
CA GLN A 493 5.96 -17.16 14.21
C GLN A 493 7.28 -16.45 13.94
N ILE A 494 7.20 -15.31 13.25
CA ILE A 494 8.36 -14.54 12.84
C ILE A 494 8.99 -13.87 14.07
N ASN A 495 10.27 -14.17 14.28
CA ASN A 495 11.04 -13.71 15.43
C ASN A 495 12.45 -13.30 14.97
N ASN A 496 12.59 -12.07 14.57
CA ASN A 496 13.86 -11.43 14.16
C ASN A 496 14.65 -12.18 13.07
N ALA A 497 13.98 -12.96 12.22
CA ALA A 497 14.59 -13.67 11.11
C ALA A 497 13.70 -13.64 9.88
N SER A 498 14.30 -13.48 8.70
CA SER A 498 13.59 -13.62 7.43
C SER A 498 13.03 -15.03 7.27
N PHE A 499 11.87 -15.15 6.66
CA PHE A 499 11.22 -16.43 6.37
C PHE A 499 10.57 -16.36 4.99
N SER A 500 10.88 -17.30 4.10
CA SER A 500 10.28 -17.34 2.77
C SER A 500 10.01 -18.78 2.34
N ILE A 501 8.82 -19.01 1.81
CA ILE A 501 8.40 -20.29 1.25
C ILE A 501 8.83 -20.32 -0.21
N GLN A 502 9.81 -21.18 -0.52
CA GLN A 502 10.29 -21.38 -1.89
C GLN A 502 9.45 -22.43 -2.62
N LYS A 503 9.06 -23.52 -1.93
CA LYS A 503 8.41 -24.66 -2.55
C LYS A 503 7.58 -25.46 -1.56
N ILE A 504 6.42 -25.94 -2.02
CA ILE A 504 5.54 -26.87 -1.32
C ILE A 504 5.27 -28.05 -2.25
N ASP A 505 5.76 -29.24 -1.93
CA ASP A 505 5.42 -30.50 -2.63
C ASP A 505 4.42 -31.28 -1.79
N ILE A 506 3.30 -31.63 -2.39
CA ILE A 506 2.21 -32.40 -1.76
C ILE A 506 2.12 -33.75 -2.44
N HIS A 507 2.32 -34.84 -1.70
CA HIS A 507 2.27 -36.19 -2.22
C HIS A 507 1.03 -36.92 -1.71
N ALA A 508 0.21 -37.42 -2.62
CA ALA A 508 -1.01 -38.18 -2.33
C ALA A 508 -1.10 -39.47 -3.14
N LEU A 509 -1.72 -40.49 -2.55
CA LEU A 509 -2.17 -41.67 -3.30
C LEU A 509 -3.65 -41.51 -3.66
N LEU A 510 -3.99 -41.81 -4.90
CA LEU A 510 -5.37 -41.86 -5.35
C LEU A 510 -6.04 -43.16 -4.87
N GLY A 511 -7.17 -43.00 -4.22
CA GLY A 511 -8.04 -44.09 -3.80
C GLY A 511 -9.08 -44.45 -4.86
N ARG A 512 -10.09 -45.17 -4.43
CA ARG A 512 -11.24 -45.53 -5.27
C ARG A 512 -12.11 -44.30 -5.54
N LEU A 513 -12.93 -44.40 -6.55
CA LEU A 513 -14.06 -43.49 -6.78
C LEU A 513 -14.94 -43.41 -5.57
N ILE A 514 -15.42 -42.24 -5.22
CA ILE A 514 -16.38 -41.97 -4.13
C ILE A 514 -17.78 -42.28 -4.63
#